data_3b40b38cdb915ace867b5552cb695d4e
#
_entry.id   3b40b38cdb915ace867b5552cb695d4e
#
_cell.length_a   1.000
_cell.length_b   1.000
_cell.length_c   1.000
_cell.angle_alpha   90.00
_cell.angle_beta   90.00
_cell.angle_gamma   90.00
#
_symmetry.space_group_name_H-M   'P 1'
#
loop_
_entity.id
_entity.type
_entity.pdbx_description
1 polymer ?
#
loop_
_entity_poly.entity_id
_entity_poly.type
_entity_poly.pdbx_seq_one_letter_code
_entity_poly.pdbx_strand_id
1 'polypeptide(L)'
;MYIYNKVGLLLALSLFAFMPLLAQDKQLLILHTNDTHSCILPLKETLADTTIAGRGGYLRRVALVNEERAREPELLLFDSGDFSQGSPYYSIFKGDVEIDLMNQMRYDAATIGNHEFDYGMENMARLFRRANFPIVCANYDFTGTPCEGLVKPYVIIKRKGVKIGVFGLAPELDGLVEKNSCAGVRFLNPVEVANRVARELKEDKKCDLVVCLSHLGWSDEPYGDKTMMAQTRNIDLVLGGHSHSYLENLEWVQNLDGKPIANDQNGKHAVWVGRLTLDLKKK
;
A
#
# COMPACT_ATOMS: atom_id res chain seq x y z
N MET A 1 -3.80 -0.56 89.32
CA MET A 1 -3.60 -1.70 88.40
C MET A 1 -3.69 -1.13 86.98
N TYR A 2 -2.55 -0.85 86.35
CA TYR A 2 -2.50 -0.19 85.07
C TYR A 2 -2.16 -1.20 83.98
N ILE A 3 -3.05 -1.26 82.94
CA ILE A 3 -2.82 -2.09 81.76
C ILE A 3 -2.36 -1.18 80.62
N TYR A 4 -1.12 -1.35 80.17
CA TYR A 4 -0.59 -0.66 78.98
C TYR A 4 -0.84 -1.54 77.73
N ASN A 5 -1.63 -1.05 76.80
CA ASN A 5 -1.72 -1.61 75.47
C ASN A 5 -0.67 -1.00 74.57
N LYS A 6 0.27 -1.81 74.08
CA LYS A 6 1.21 -1.40 73.00
C LYS A 6 0.56 -1.67 71.66
N VAL A 7 0.27 -0.63 70.91
CA VAL A 7 -0.12 -0.73 69.50
C VAL A 7 1.16 -0.84 68.67
N GLY A 8 1.37 -2.00 68.10
CA GLY A 8 2.46 -2.22 67.15
C GLY A 8 2.10 -1.67 65.77
N LEU A 9 2.86 -0.68 65.31
CA LEU A 9 2.75 -0.16 63.96
C LEU A 9 3.47 -1.09 62.99
N LEU A 10 2.70 -1.89 62.22
CA LEU A 10 3.22 -2.70 61.13
C LEU A 10 3.46 -1.75 59.92
N LEU A 11 4.71 -1.42 59.67
CA LEU A 11 5.14 -0.82 58.40
C LEU A 11 5.08 -1.93 57.32
N ALA A 12 4.05 -1.92 56.47
CA ALA A 12 4.03 -2.68 55.25
C ALA A 12 4.94 -2.00 54.22
N LEU A 13 6.19 -2.51 54.09
CA LEU A 13 7.04 -2.19 52.92
C LEU A 13 6.41 -2.82 51.67
N SER A 14 5.71 -2.03 50.87
CA SER A 14 5.32 -2.42 49.51
C SER A 14 6.58 -2.45 48.64
N LEU A 15 7.16 -3.64 48.45
CA LEU A 15 8.11 -3.89 47.38
C LEU A 15 7.35 -3.72 46.04
N PHE A 16 7.46 -2.55 45.45
CA PHE A 16 7.20 -2.40 44.02
C PHE A 16 8.27 -3.21 43.28
N ALA A 17 7.94 -4.44 42.91
CA ALA A 17 8.71 -5.20 41.97
C ALA A 17 8.71 -4.42 40.66
N PHE A 18 9.81 -3.76 40.34
CA PHE A 18 10.12 -3.28 39.01
C PHE A 18 10.21 -4.54 38.12
N MET A 19 9.08 -5.02 37.59
CA MET A 19 9.11 -5.91 36.46
C MET A 19 9.77 -5.09 35.32
N PRO A 20 10.91 -5.54 34.76
CA PRO A 20 11.41 -4.92 33.55
C PRO A 20 10.29 -5.10 32.53
N LEU A 21 9.74 -3.99 32.05
CA LEU A 21 8.87 -3.96 30.91
C LEU A 21 9.75 -4.49 29.78
N LEU A 22 9.67 -5.81 29.51
CA LEU A 22 10.31 -6.41 28.35
C LEU A 22 9.81 -5.58 27.18
N ALA A 23 10.73 -4.82 26.59
CA ALA A 23 10.42 -3.98 25.45
C ALA A 23 9.88 -4.91 24.35
N GLN A 24 8.57 -4.95 24.23
CA GLN A 24 7.87 -5.70 23.20
C GLN A 24 8.48 -5.28 21.87
N ASP A 25 9.00 -6.23 21.11
CA ASP A 25 9.53 -5.93 19.78
C ASP A 25 8.44 -5.20 19.00
N LYS A 26 8.77 -3.99 18.55
CA LYS A 26 7.79 -3.18 17.86
C LYS A 26 7.50 -3.81 16.52
N GLN A 27 6.25 -4.12 16.27
CA GLN A 27 5.78 -4.63 14.98
C GLN A 27 5.10 -3.50 14.20
N LEU A 28 5.34 -3.45 12.90
CA LEU A 28 4.64 -2.58 11.97
C LEU A 28 3.71 -3.45 11.11
N LEU A 29 2.41 -3.20 11.21
CA LEU A 29 1.41 -3.86 10.38
C LEU A 29 1.21 -3.05 9.11
N ILE A 30 1.31 -3.72 7.96
CA ILE A 30 0.97 -3.18 6.65
C ILE A 30 -0.20 -4.00 6.09
N LEU A 31 -1.27 -3.31 5.74
CA LEU A 31 -2.32 -3.84 4.87
C LEU A 31 -2.12 -3.27 3.46
N HIS A 32 -2.40 -4.07 2.45
CA HIS A 32 -2.35 -3.56 1.09
C HIS A 32 -3.38 -4.20 0.16
N THR A 33 -3.71 -3.47 -0.89
CA THR A 33 -4.72 -3.83 -1.89
C THR A 33 -4.22 -3.48 -3.28
N ASN A 34 -4.82 -4.08 -4.29
CA ASN A 34 -4.56 -3.83 -5.70
C ASN A 34 -5.77 -4.27 -6.53
N ASP A 35 -5.87 -3.81 -7.76
CA ASP A 35 -6.81 -4.29 -8.78
C ASP A 35 -8.24 -4.47 -8.25
N THR A 36 -8.70 -3.48 -7.51
CA THR A 36 -10.05 -3.53 -6.90
C THR A 36 -11.14 -3.46 -7.96
N HIS A 37 -10.88 -2.80 -9.10
CA HIS A 37 -11.76 -2.70 -10.25
C HIS A 37 -13.19 -2.34 -9.85
N SER A 38 -13.34 -1.28 -9.04
CA SER A 38 -14.65 -0.77 -8.61
C SER A 38 -15.60 -1.86 -8.07
N CYS A 39 -15.08 -2.94 -7.50
CA CYS A 39 -15.89 -4.02 -6.94
C CYS A 39 -16.54 -3.56 -5.62
N ILE A 40 -17.55 -2.68 -5.72
CA ILE A 40 -18.24 -2.09 -4.56
C ILE A 40 -19.03 -3.14 -3.80
N LEU A 41 -19.82 -3.94 -4.52
CA LEU A 41 -20.59 -5.05 -3.97
C LEU A 41 -19.77 -6.35 -4.06
N PRO A 42 -20.06 -7.34 -3.21
CA PRO A 42 -19.47 -8.65 -3.35
C PRO A 42 -19.72 -9.26 -4.74
N LEU A 43 -18.82 -10.11 -5.19
CA LEU A 43 -19.00 -10.90 -6.39
C LEU A 43 -20.28 -11.77 -6.28
N LYS A 44 -20.89 -12.09 -7.42
CA LYS A 44 -22.12 -12.91 -7.44
C LYS A 44 -21.85 -14.28 -6.83
N GLU A 45 -22.78 -14.78 -6.01
CA GLU A 45 -22.72 -16.13 -5.45
C GLU A 45 -22.81 -17.23 -6.51
N THR A 46 -23.34 -16.88 -7.69
CA THR A 46 -23.51 -17.80 -8.84
C THR A 46 -22.34 -17.81 -9.80
N LEU A 47 -21.18 -17.26 -9.42
CA LEU A 47 -19.97 -17.36 -10.25
C LEU A 47 -19.55 -18.82 -10.41
N ALA A 48 -19.07 -19.16 -11.62
CA ALA A 48 -18.53 -20.49 -11.92
C ALA A 48 -17.29 -20.81 -11.07
N ASP A 49 -16.46 -19.80 -10.78
CA ASP A 49 -15.36 -19.93 -9.84
C ASP A 49 -15.88 -19.82 -8.40
N THR A 50 -16.11 -20.99 -7.81
CA THR A 50 -16.62 -21.11 -6.44
C THR A 50 -15.61 -20.65 -5.37
N THR A 51 -14.34 -20.50 -5.72
CA THR A 51 -13.31 -20.04 -4.76
C THR A 51 -13.45 -18.58 -4.41
N ILE A 52 -14.03 -17.76 -5.29
CA ILE A 52 -14.26 -16.33 -5.11
C ILE A 52 -15.74 -15.93 -5.13
N ALA A 53 -16.65 -16.83 -5.46
CA ALA A 53 -18.09 -16.58 -5.49
C ALA A 53 -18.59 -16.00 -4.16
N GLY A 54 -19.37 -14.93 -4.22
CA GLY A 54 -19.90 -14.24 -3.05
C GLY A 54 -18.85 -13.47 -2.22
N ARG A 55 -17.58 -13.46 -2.60
CA ARG A 55 -16.48 -12.77 -1.87
C ARG A 55 -16.27 -11.35 -2.38
N GLY A 56 -15.36 -10.64 -1.71
CA GLY A 56 -14.93 -9.30 -2.09
C GLY A 56 -15.91 -8.20 -1.69
N GLY A 57 -15.77 -7.08 -2.37
CA GLY A 57 -16.57 -5.87 -2.16
C GLY A 57 -15.95 -4.87 -1.19
N TYR A 58 -15.96 -3.59 -1.61
CA TYR A 58 -15.41 -2.48 -0.81
C TYR A 58 -16.04 -2.38 0.58
N LEU A 59 -17.34 -2.58 0.73
CA LEU A 59 -18.01 -2.43 2.04
C LEU A 59 -17.48 -3.43 3.08
N ARG A 60 -17.20 -4.67 2.67
CA ARG A 60 -16.58 -5.66 3.55
C ARG A 60 -15.13 -5.30 3.87
N ARG A 61 -14.40 -4.75 2.89
CA ARG A 61 -13.03 -4.25 3.09
C ARG A 61 -13.01 -3.08 4.08
N VAL A 62 -13.95 -2.14 4.00
CA VAL A 62 -14.08 -1.04 4.97
C VAL A 62 -14.27 -1.60 6.39
N ALA A 63 -15.12 -2.60 6.58
CA ALA A 63 -15.34 -3.22 7.88
C ALA A 63 -14.05 -3.88 8.41
N LEU A 64 -13.36 -4.67 7.58
CA LEU A 64 -12.10 -5.31 7.92
C LEU A 64 -11.03 -4.29 8.31
N VAL A 65 -10.82 -3.25 7.50
CA VAL A 65 -9.81 -2.21 7.78
C VAL A 65 -10.13 -1.47 9.07
N ASN A 66 -11.39 -1.16 9.34
CA ASN A 66 -11.79 -0.51 10.58
C ASN A 66 -11.54 -1.40 11.80
N GLU A 67 -11.80 -2.71 11.69
CA GLU A 67 -11.51 -3.68 12.75
C GLU A 67 -10.00 -3.78 13.01
N GLU A 68 -9.17 -3.90 11.97
CA GLU A 68 -7.71 -3.92 12.10
C GLU A 68 -7.18 -2.61 12.68
N ARG A 69 -7.72 -1.45 12.28
CA ARG A 69 -7.32 -0.15 12.86
C ARG A 69 -7.74 0.02 14.31
N ALA A 70 -8.82 -0.62 14.75
CA ALA A 70 -9.21 -0.62 16.16
C ALA A 70 -8.21 -1.40 17.02
N ARG A 71 -7.60 -2.46 16.48
CA ARG A 71 -6.56 -3.27 17.14
C ARG A 71 -5.18 -2.63 17.02
N GLU A 72 -4.87 -2.08 15.85
CA GLU A 72 -3.59 -1.47 15.50
C GLU A 72 -3.80 -0.09 14.84
N PRO A 73 -3.95 0.98 15.64
CA PRO A 73 -4.22 2.32 15.13
C PRO A 73 -3.12 2.89 14.21
N GLU A 74 -1.90 2.40 14.37
CA GLU A 74 -0.73 2.81 13.60
C GLU A 74 -0.46 1.94 12.37
N LEU A 75 -1.39 1.05 11.97
CA LEU A 75 -1.23 0.28 10.75
C LEU A 75 -1.10 1.19 9.52
N LEU A 76 -0.35 0.72 8.52
CA LEU A 76 -0.27 1.33 7.20
C LEU A 76 -1.22 0.62 6.24
N LEU A 77 -1.82 1.38 5.33
CA LEU A 77 -2.69 0.85 4.29
C LEU A 77 -2.31 1.44 2.94
N PHE A 78 -1.94 0.58 1.98
CA PHE A 78 -1.49 0.97 0.65
C PHE A 78 -2.37 0.36 -0.45
N ASP A 79 -2.40 1.03 -1.62
CA ASP A 79 -3.03 0.49 -2.83
C ASP A 79 -2.05 0.55 -4.01
N SER A 80 -2.00 -0.54 -4.76
CA SER A 80 -1.10 -0.69 -5.90
C SER A 80 -1.79 -0.47 -7.26
N GLY A 81 -2.84 0.37 -7.28
CA GLY A 81 -3.50 0.82 -8.50
C GLY A 81 -4.65 -0.05 -8.99
N ASP A 82 -5.29 0.38 -10.05
CA ASP A 82 -6.51 -0.20 -10.62
C ASP A 82 -7.66 -0.32 -9.59
N PHE A 83 -7.86 0.74 -8.80
CA PHE A 83 -9.05 0.85 -7.96
C PHE A 83 -10.29 1.22 -8.78
N SER A 84 -10.11 1.79 -9.95
CA SER A 84 -11.10 2.21 -10.95
C SER A 84 -11.55 1.06 -11.85
N GLN A 85 -12.63 1.27 -12.62
CA GLN A 85 -13.13 0.41 -13.70
C GLN A 85 -13.80 -0.89 -13.20
N GLY A 86 -14.82 -1.35 -13.92
CA GLY A 86 -15.39 -2.70 -13.80
C GLY A 86 -16.81 -2.78 -13.23
N SER A 87 -17.40 -1.69 -12.70
CA SER A 87 -18.75 -1.73 -12.13
C SER A 87 -19.67 -0.62 -12.68
N PRO A 88 -21.00 -0.81 -12.55
CA PRO A 88 -21.95 0.28 -12.82
C PRO A 88 -21.71 1.53 -11.97
N TYR A 89 -21.19 1.41 -10.76
CA TYR A 89 -20.84 2.54 -9.92
C TYR A 89 -19.78 3.42 -10.59
N TYR A 90 -18.71 2.82 -11.11
CA TYR A 90 -17.69 3.57 -11.84
C TYR A 90 -18.25 4.20 -13.12
N SER A 91 -19.11 3.50 -13.86
CA SER A 91 -19.73 4.04 -15.08
C SER A 91 -20.58 5.28 -14.79
N ILE A 92 -21.29 5.31 -13.65
CA ILE A 92 -22.19 6.41 -13.27
C ILE A 92 -21.43 7.53 -12.55
N PHE A 93 -20.62 7.19 -11.55
CA PHE A 93 -20.00 8.14 -10.62
C PHE A 93 -18.55 8.48 -10.97
N LYS A 94 -17.98 7.86 -12.03
CA LYS A 94 -16.65 8.19 -12.57
C LYS A 94 -15.51 8.11 -11.55
N GLY A 95 -15.62 7.25 -10.54
CA GLY A 95 -14.60 7.04 -9.52
C GLY A 95 -14.84 7.74 -8.18
N ASP A 96 -15.90 8.54 -8.04
CA ASP A 96 -16.20 9.25 -6.77
C ASP A 96 -16.42 8.28 -5.61
N VAL A 97 -17.16 7.19 -5.85
CA VAL A 97 -17.48 6.19 -4.82
C VAL A 97 -16.22 5.48 -4.35
N GLU A 98 -15.34 5.13 -5.28
CA GLU A 98 -14.06 4.46 -5.01
C GLU A 98 -13.17 5.35 -4.12
N ILE A 99 -12.95 6.61 -4.51
CA ILE A 99 -12.14 7.55 -3.75
C ILE A 99 -12.74 7.84 -2.37
N ASP A 100 -14.07 7.99 -2.26
CA ASP A 100 -14.71 8.23 -0.96
C ASP A 100 -14.54 7.04 -0.01
N LEU A 101 -14.65 5.81 -0.50
CA LEU A 101 -14.42 4.61 0.30
C LEU A 101 -12.93 4.47 0.68
N MET A 102 -12.01 4.81 -0.23
CA MET A 102 -10.58 4.85 0.07
C MET A 102 -10.26 5.92 1.13
N ASN A 103 -10.84 7.11 1.03
CA ASN A 103 -10.73 8.17 2.04
C ASN A 103 -11.24 7.70 3.41
N GLN A 104 -12.38 7.01 3.45
CA GLN A 104 -12.95 6.46 4.68
C GLN A 104 -12.04 5.41 5.33
N MET A 105 -11.39 4.58 4.54
CA MET A 105 -10.40 3.59 5.01
C MET A 105 -9.08 4.23 5.42
N ARG A 106 -8.84 5.49 5.08
CA ARG A 106 -7.63 6.26 5.40
C ARG A 106 -6.37 5.59 4.83
N TYR A 107 -6.33 5.43 3.51
CA TYR A 107 -5.11 4.96 2.84
C TYR A 107 -3.94 5.89 3.15
N ASP A 108 -2.75 5.33 3.32
CA ASP A 108 -1.51 6.09 3.58
C ASP A 108 -0.82 6.51 2.28
N ALA A 109 -1.00 5.75 1.21
CA ALA A 109 -0.63 6.10 -0.17
C ALA A 109 -1.29 5.12 -1.17
N ALA A 110 -1.44 5.56 -2.42
CA ALA A 110 -1.80 4.70 -3.55
C ALA A 110 -0.94 5.01 -4.77
N THR A 111 -0.70 4.02 -5.63
CA THR A 111 -0.13 4.25 -6.96
C THR A 111 -1.21 4.30 -8.03
N ILE A 112 -0.82 4.42 -9.28
CA ILE A 112 -1.68 4.53 -10.45
C ILE A 112 -1.57 3.24 -11.25
N GLY A 113 -2.72 2.66 -11.64
CA GLY A 113 -2.77 1.62 -12.65
C GLY A 113 -3.17 2.18 -14.03
N ASN A 114 -3.47 1.30 -14.97
CA ASN A 114 -3.89 1.73 -16.31
C ASN A 114 -5.36 2.17 -16.34
N HIS A 115 -6.21 1.64 -15.47
CA HIS A 115 -7.65 1.96 -15.46
C HIS A 115 -7.99 3.30 -14.78
N GLU A 116 -7.06 3.94 -14.08
CA GLU A 116 -7.26 5.31 -13.63
C GLU A 116 -7.40 6.29 -14.78
N PHE A 117 -6.92 5.93 -15.99
CA PHE A 117 -7.01 6.73 -17.22
C PHE A 117 -8.33 6.57 -17.98
N ASP A 118 -9.20 5.62 -17.67
CA ASP A 118 -10.37 5.24 -18.49
C ASP A 118 -11.31 6.41 -18.85
N TYR A 119 -11.47 7.38 -17.96
CA TYR A 119 -12.24 8.60 -18.23
C TYR A 119 -11.37 9.84 -18.50
N GLY A 120 -10.11 9.62 -18.86
CA GLY A 120 -9.16 10.66 -19.24
C GLY A 120 -8.59 11.46 -18.08
N MET A 121 -7.61 12.31 -18.42
CA MET A 121 -6.79 13.05 -17.47
C MET A 121 -7.57 14.05 -16.60
N GLU A 122 -8.60 14.70 -17.15
CA GLU A 122 -9.42 15.64 -16.38
C GLU A 122 -10.19 14.95 -15.27
N ASN A 123 -10.78 13.77 -15.55
CA ASN A 123 -11.46 12.99 -14.53
C ASN A 123 -10.47 12.46 -13.49
N MET A 124 -9.32 11.95 -13.92
CA MET A 124 -8.27 11.48 -13.01
C MET A 124 -7.78 12.61 -12.10
N ALA A 125 -7.52 13.80 -12.64
CA ALA A 125 -7.12 14.98 -11.85
C ALA A 125 -8.21 15.39 -10.84
N ARG A 126 -9.48 15.30 -11.22
CA ARG A 126 -10.62 15.58 -10.33
C ARG A 126 -10.65 14.60 -9.15
N LEU A 127 -10.45 13.31 -9.42
CA LEU A 127 -10.39 12.27 -8.40
C LEU A 127 -9.19 12.45 -7.47
N PHE A 128 -8.01 12.74 -8.01
CA PHE A 128 -6.80 12.91 -7.21
C PHE A 128 -6.85 14.15 -6.30
N ARG A 129 -7.55 15.21 -6.72
CA ARG A 129 -7.84 16.35 -5.82
C ARG A 129 -8.82 16.01 -4.69
N ARG A 130 -9.69 15.00 -4.89
CA ARG A 130 -10.65 14.51 -3.89
C ARG A 130 -10.01 13.53 -2.90
N ALA A 131 -8.93 12.87 -3.27
CA ALA A 131 -8.23 11.92 -2.42
C ALA A 131 -7.59 12.62 -1.20
N ASN A 132 -7.81 12.07 -0.01
CA ASN A 132 -7.20 12.54 1.26
C ASN A 132 -5.86 11.86 1.56
N PHE A 133 -5.33 11.13 0.60
CA PHE A 133 -4.06 10.41 0.67
C PHE A 133 -3.23 10.74 -0.56
N PRO A 134 -1.90 10.64 -0.47
CA PRO A 134 -1.03 10.92 -1.59
C PRO A 134 -1.13 9.84 -2.67
N ILE A 135 -1.18 10.28 -3.93
CA ILE A 135 -0.98 9.44 -5.10
C ILE A 135 0.50 9.51 -5.47
N VAL A 136 1.14 8.35 -5.62
CA VAL A 136 2.56 8.26 -5.95
C VAL A 136 2.77 7.52 -7.27
N CYS A 137 3.55 8.09 -8.17
CA CYS A 137 4.04 7.43 -9.38
C CYS A 137 5.33 8.14 -9.83
N ALA A 138 6.42 7.40 -9.89
CA ALA A 138 7.72 7.97 -10.15
C ALA A 138 8.13 7.90 -11.62
N ASN A 139 7.52 7.00 -12.40
CA ASN A 139 7.87 6.76 -13.79
C ASN A 139 6.88 7.32 -14.81
N TYR A 140 5.93 8.16 -14.37
CA TYR A 140 5.15 9.02 -15.26
C TYR A 140 5.50 10.49 -15.02
N ASP A 141 5.77 11.19 -16.11
CA ASP A 141 5.91 12.65 -16.09
C ASP A 141 4.60 13.29 -16.59
N PHE A 142 3.94 13.98 -15.69
CA PHE A 142 2.67 14.66 -15.91
C PHE A 142 2.81 16.15 -16.27
N THR A 143 4.03 16.63 -16.55
CA THR A 143 4.25 18.05 -16.88
C THR A 143 3.39 18.48 -18.07
N GLY A 144 2.64 19.58 -17.93
CA GLY A 144 1.72 20.10 -18.96
C GLY A 144 0.40 19.35 -19.04
N THR A 145 0.08 18.42 -18.12
CA THR A 145 -1.19 17.70 -18.08
C THR A 145 -2.08 18.19 -16.93
N PRO A 146 -3.39 17.86 -16.92
CA PRO A 146 -4.28 18.17 -15.80
C PRO A 146 -3.85 17.59 -14.45
N CYS A 147 -2.99 16.57 -14.44
CA CYS A 147 -2.47 15.91 -13.23
C CYS A 147 -1.13 16.48 -12.75
N GLU A 148 -0.58 17.51 -13.40
CA GLU A 148 0.64 18.17 -12.96
C GLU A 148 0.54 18.62 -11.49
N GLY A 149 1.54 18.24 -10.67
CA GLY A 149 1.61 18.56 -9.24
C GLY A 149 0.68 17.76 -8.33
N LEU A 150 -0.25 16.97 -8.86
CA LEU A 150 -1.14 16.10 -8.07
C LEU A 150 -0.48 14.76 -7.71
N VAL A 151 0.37 14.25 -8.60
CA VAL A 151 1.09 12.98 -8.42
C VAL A 151 2.50 13.27 -7.95
N LYS A 152 2.95 12.57 -6.91
CA LYS A 152 4.30 12.72 -6.36
C LYS A 152 5.16 11.52 -6.75
N PRO A 153 6.48 11.68 -6.96
CA PRO A 153 7.33 10.53 -7.22
C PRO A 153 7.39 9.58 -6.02
N TYR A 154 7.36 10.11 -4.81
CA TYR A 154 7.33 9.35 -3.56
C TYR A 154 6.77 10.18 -2.41
N VAL A 155 6.50 9.50 -1.29
CA VAL A 155 6.20 10.12 0.01
C VAL A 155 7.07 9.49 1.11
N ILE A 156 7.27 10.22 2.21
CA ILE A 156 7.96 9.72 3.40
C ILE A 156 6.99 9.72 4.56
N ILE A 157 6.76 8.55 5.12
CA ILE A 157 5.86 8.32 6.25
C ILE A 157 6.71 7.96 7.49
N LYS A 158 6.33 8.49 8.64
CA LYS A 158 6.90 8.05 9.92
C LYS A 158 5.85 7.28 10.69
N ARG A 159 6.16 6.04 11.08
CA ARG A 159 5.26 5.18 11.82
C ARG A 159 6.04 4.35 12.83
N LYS A 160 5.60 4.32 14.10
CA LYS A 160 6.28 3.59 15.20
C LYS A 160 7.79 3.86 15.32
N GLY A 161 8.23 5.05 14.91
CA GLY A 161 9.66 5.45 14.91
C GLY A 161 10.45 4.98 13.68
N VAL A 162 9.81 4.32 12.72
CA VAL A 162 10.39 3.93 11.43
C VAL A 162 10.13 5.01 10.39
N LYS A 163 11.14 5.35 9.63
CA LYS A 163 11.04 6.25 8.48
C LYS A 163 10.90 5.44 7.20
N ILE A 164 9.77 5.53 6.55
CA ILE A 164 9.36 4.70 5.42
C ILE A 164 9.28 5.58 4.19
N GLY A 165 10.07 5.27 3.17
CA GLY A 165 9.94 5.85 1.84
C GLY A 165 9.00 4.98 1.00
N VAL A 166 7.96 5.58 0.43
CA VAL A 166 6.98 4.89 -0.42
C VAL A 166 6.95 5.56 -1.77
N PHE A 167 7.22 4.83 -2.84
CA PHE A 167 7.14 5.32 -4.22
C PHE A 167 6.29 4.40 -5.08
N GLY A 168 5.79 4.91 -6.21
CA GLY A 168 4.95 4.17 -7.14
C GLY A 168 5.61 3.93 -8.48
N LEU A 169 5.26 2.82 -9.12
CA LEU A 169 5.58 2.50 -10.51
C LEU A 169 4.31 2.05 -11.23
N ALA A 170 4.19 2.43 -12.50
CA ALA A 170 3.03 2.14 -13.32
C ALA A 170 3.46 1.60 -14.70
N PRO A 171 2.59 0.86 -15.43
CA PRO A 171 2.95 0.19 -16.67
C PRO A 171 3.14 1.16 -17.83
N GLU A 172 3.72 0.70 -18.93
CA GLU A 172 3.71 1.43 -20.18
C GLU A 172 2.27 1.54 -20.72
N LEU A 173 1.87 2.75 -21.13
CA LEU A 173 0.47 3.02 -21.50
C LEU A 173 0.16 2.67 -22.97
N ASP A 174 1.19 2.56 -23.82
CA ASP A 174 0.97 2.25 -25.24
C ASP A 174 0.41 0.82 -25.40
N GLY A 175 -0.73 0.73 -26.08
CA GLY A 175 -1.46 -0.52 -26.22
C GLY A 175 -2.36 -0.91 -25.04
N LEU A 176 -2.23 -0.27 -23.88
CA LEU A 176 -3.09 -0.52 -22.71
C LEU A 176 -4.19 0.52 -22.53
N VAL A 177 -3.88 1.79 -22.82
CA VAL A 177 -4.77 2.91 -22.58
C VAL A 177 -5.04 3.63 -23.90
N GLU A 178 -6.28 4.11 -24.07
CA GLU A 178 -6.63 4.92 -25.23
C GLU A 178 -5.79 6.21 -25.25
N LYS A 179 -5.20 6.53 -26.41
CA LYS A 179 -4.18 7.59 -26.55
C LYS A 179 -4.65 8.96 -26.07
N ASN A 180 -5.93 9.31 -26.31
CA ASN A 180 -6.47 10.60 -25.88
C ASN A 180 -6.66 10.63 -24.35
N SER A 181 -6.90 9.48 -23.72
CA SER A 181 -7.10 9.37 -22.27
C SER A 181 -5.81 9.59 -21.48
N CYS A 182 -4.64 9.41 -22.10
CA CYS A 182 -3.32 9.61 -21.47
C CYS A 182 -2.45 10.66 -22.21
N ALA A 183 -3.05 11.51 -23.04
CA ALA A 183 -2.33 12.47 -23.84
C ALA A 183 -1.44 13.40 -23.00
N GLY A 184 -0.16 13.52 -23.38
CA GLY A 184 0.83 14.35 -22.70
C GLY A 184 1.60 13.67 -21.57
N VAL A 185 1.17 12.49 -21.09
CA VAL A 185 1.94 11.69 -20.12
C VAL A 185 3.16 11.08 -20.80
N ARG A 186 4.33 11.25 -20.19
CA ARG A 186 5.57 10.63 -20.67
C ARG A 186 5.93 9.45 -19.77
N PHE A 187 6.03 8.27 -20.35
CA PHE A 187 6.53 7.08 -19.69
C PHE A 187 8.05 7.11 -19.55
N LEU A 188 8.57 6.82 -18.39
CA LEU A 188 9.99 6.71 -18.09
C LEU A 188 10.31 5.25 -17.72
N ASN A 189 11.50 4.78 -18.08
CA ASN A 189 11.94 3.41 -17.77
C ASN A 189 11.80 3.11 -16.26
N PRO A 190 10.95 2.17 -15.86
CA PRO A 190 10.66 1.93 -14.44
C PRO A 190 11.87 1.40 -13.67
N VAL A 191 12.78 0.65 -14.30
CA VAL A 191 13.98 0.13 -13.64
C VAL A 191 14.97 1.26 -13.31
N GLU A 192 15.20 2.18 -14.27
CA GLU A 192 16.07 3.34 -14.05
C GLU A 192 15.50 4.27 -12.97
N VAL A 193 14.19 4.52 -13.05
CA VAL A 193 13.48 5.36 -12.07
C VAL A 193 13.48 4.73 -10.69
N ALA A 194 13.21 3.43 -10.58
CA ALA A 194 13.24 2.69 -9.33
C ALA A 194 14.62 2.78 -8.66
N ASN A 195 15.69 2.55 -9.40
CA ASN A 195 17.07 2.68 -8.88
C ASN A 195 17.36 4.10 -8.37
N ARG A 196 16.97 5.12 -9.13
CA ARG A 196 17.19 6.53 -8.76
C ARG A 196 16.43 6.90 -7.49
N VAL A 197 15.14 6.57 -7.44
CA VAL A 197 14.26 6.94 -6.31
C VAL A 197 14.59 6.13 -5.06
N ALA A 198 14.81 4.81 -5.19
CA ALA A 198 15.17 3.97 -4.04
C ALA A 198 16.53 4.39 -3.43
N ARG A 199 17.51 4.76 -4.26
CA ARG A 199 18.78 5.33 -3.79
C ARG A 199 18.55 6.64 -3.04
N GLU A 200 17.81 7.58 -3.60
CA GLU A 200 17.49 8.85 -2.94
C GLU A 200 16.82 8.61 -1.58
N LEU A 201 15.81 7.74 -1.52
CA LEU A 201 15.10 7.41 -0.28
C LEU A 201 16.04 6.78 0.76
N LYS A 202 16.88 5.84 0.35
CA LYS A 202 17.76 5.10 1.26
C LYS A 202 18.96 5.92 1.70
N GLU A 203 19.64 6.59 0.75
CA GLU A 203 20.93 7.22 0.99
C GLU A 203 20.81 8.71 1.38
N ASP A 204 19.95 9.50 0.71
CA ASP A 204 19.81 10.94 0.99
C ASP A 204 18.77 11.20 2.07
N LYS A 205 17.60 10.58 1.96
CA LYS A 205 16.51 10.75 2.92
C LYS A 205 16.68 9.87 4.16
N LYS A 206 17.58 8.87 4.15
CA LYS A 206 17.84 7.96 5.28
C LYS A 206 16.56 7.21 5.73
N CYS A 207 15.80 6.69 4.79
CA CYS A 207 14.66 5.84 5.10
C CYS A 207 15.12 4.48 5.63
N ASP A 208 14.49 4.02 6.70
CA ASP A 208 14.75 2.69 7.28
C ASP A 208 14.18 1.60 6.37
N LEU A 209 13.00 1.83 5.80
CA LEU A 209 12.27 0.95 4.89
C LEU A 209 11.94 1.69 3.60
N VAL A 210 12.13 1.03 2.45
CA VAL A 210 11.73 1.52 1.12
C VAL A 210 10.73 0.55 0.51
N VAL A 211 9.51 1.02 0.29
CA VAL A 211 8.39 0.26 -0.28
C VAL A 211 8.08 0.79 -1.67
N CYS A 212 7.97 -0.13 -2.62
CA CYS A 212 7.49 0.16 -3.97
C CYS A 212 6.03 -0.32 -4.09
N LEU A 213 5.12 0.59 -4.43
CA LEU A 213 3.78 0.26 -4.89
C LEU A 213 3.85 0.08 -6.40
N SER A 214 3.77 -1.15 -6.86
CA SER A 214 4.00 -1.47 -8.27
C SER A 214 2.72 -1.89 -8.99
N HIS A 215 2.47 -1.26 -10.13
CA HIS A 215 1.44 -1.73 -11.06
C HIS A 215 2.05 -2.29 -12.35
N LEU A 216 3.25 -2.88 -12.27
CA LEU A 216 3.98 -3.42 -13.43
C LEU A 216 3.56 -4.86 -13.77
N GLY A 217 3.02 -5.59 -12.79
CA GLY A 217 2.62 -7.00 -12.92
C GLY A 217 3.72 -8.00 -12.56
N TRP A 218 3.30 -9.12 -11.98
CA TRP A 218 4.18 -10.21 -11.56
C TRP A 218 4.61 -11.05 -12.77
N SER A 219 5.58 -10.56 -13.52
CA SER A 219 6.09 -11.20 -14.74
C SER A 219 7.59 -10.99 -14.91
N ASP A 220 8.18 -11.77 -15.80
CA ASP A 220 9.58 -11.68 -16.23
C ASP A 220 9.74 -10.80 -17.49
N GLU A 221 8.69 -10.11 -17.93
CA GLU A 221 8.73 -9.16 -19.03
C GLU A 221 9.70 -7.99 -18.73
N PRO A 222 10.17 -7.25 -19.72
CA PRO A 222 11.20 -6.21 -19.55
C PRO A 222 10.91 -5.18 -18.45
N TYR A 223 9.62 -4.88 -18.22
CA TYR A 223 9.17 -3.96 -17.19
C TYR A 223 8.35 -4.62 -16.07
N GLY A 224 8.25 -5.96 -16.05
CA GLY A 224 7.55 -6.68 -15.00
C GLY A 224 8.27 -6.61 -13.65
N ASP A 225 7.55 -6.90 -12.57
CA ASP A 225 8.06 -6.80 -11.19
C ASP A 225 9.31 -7.64 -10.95
N LYS A 226 9.35 -8.88 -11.46
CA LYS A 226 10.50 -9.76 -11.27
C LYS A 226 11.76 -9.18 -11.91
N THR A 227 11.63 -8.66 -13.14
CA THR A 227 12.73 -8.02 -13.86
C THR A 227 13.18 -6.74 -13.17
N MET A 228 12.23 -5.89 -12.76
CA MET A 228 12.51 -4.66 -12.03
C MET A 228 13.23 -4.95 -10.70
N MET A 229 12.74 -5.89 -9.91
CA MET A 229 13.35 -6.26 -8.62
C MET A 229 14.77 -6.79 -8.81
N ALA A 230 14.99 -7.67 -9.81
CA ALA A 230 16.32 -8.26 -10.08
C ALA A 230 17.35 -7.21 -10.54
N GLN A 231 16.89 -6.11 -11.17
CA GLN A 231 17.75 -5.06 -11.73
C GLN A 231 17.84 -3.80 -10.86
N THR A 232 17.38 -3.86 -9.61
CA THR A 232 17.36 -2.69 -8.71
C THR A 232 18.19 -2.92 -7.45
N ARG A 233 18.34 -1.84 -6.66
CA ARG A 233 18.92 -1.81 -5.31
C ARG A 233 18.05 -0.99 -4.37
N ASN A 234 18.27 -1.16 -3.06
CA ASN A 234 17.70 -0.30 -2.03
C ASN A 234 16.17 -0.38 -1.88
N ILE A 235 15.50 -1.33 -2.53
CA ILE A 235 14.09 -1.63 -2.31
C ILE A 235 14.01 -2.77 -1.29
N ASP A 236 13.16 -2.64 -0.28
CA ASP A 236 13.00 -3.66 0.76
C ASP A 236 11.71 -4.50 0.54
N LEU A 237 10.66 -3.90 -0.05
CA LEU A 237 9.36 -4.53 -0.26
C LEU A 237 8.70 -3.98 -1.52
N VAL A 238 8.11 -4.86 -2.31
CA VAL A 238 7.24 -4.53 -3.45
C VAL A 238 5.82 -5.01 -3.13
N LEU A 239 4.85 -4.15 -3.31
CA LEU A 239 3.42 -4.46 -3.24
C LEU A 239 2.88 -4.33 -4.66
N GLY A 240 2.54 -5.46 -5.28
CA GLY A 240 2.27 -5.56 -6.71
C GLY A 240 0.79 -5.42 -7.08
N GLY A 241 0.54 -5.26 -8.39
CA GLY A 241 -0.78 -5.21 -9.03
C GLY A 241 -0.71 -5.62 -10.50
N HIS A 242 -1.69 -5.23 -11.32
CA HIS A 242 -1.80 -5.36 -12.77
C HIS A 242 -2.03 -6.79 -13.29
N SER A 243 -1.19 -7.74 -12.95
CA SER A 243 -1.30 -9.12 -13.46
C SER A 243 -2.41 -9.94 -12.81
N HIS A 244 -3.12 -9.37 -11.82
CA HIS A 244 -4.15 -10.03 -11.03
C HIS A 244 -3.67 -11.32 -10.35
N SER A 245 -2.37 -11.45 -10.13
CA SER A 245 -1.80 -12.62 -9.45
C SER A 245 -2.23 -12.65 -7.99
N TYR A 246 -2.62 -13.83 -7.50
CA TYR A 246 -2.82 -14.06 -6.09
C TYR A 246 -1.63 -14.84 -5.55
N LEU A 247 -0.86 -14.22 -4.69
CA LEU A 247 0.28 -14.84 -4.02
C LEU A 247 -0.14 -15.22 -2.61
N GLU A 248 -0.24 -16.53 -2.36
CA GLU A 248 -0.62 -17.03 -1.03
C GLU A 248 0.48 -16.76 0.01
N ASN A 249 1.72 -16.69 -0.45
CA ASN A 249 2.91 -16.39 0.35
C ASN A 249 3.76 -15.34 -0.36
N LEU A 250 4.63 -14.67 0.40
CA LEU A 250 5.60 -13.75 -0.17
C LEU A 250 6.50 -14.45 -1.19
N GLU A 251 6.61 -13.85 -2.36
CA GLU A 251 7.59 -14.23 -3.36
C GLU A 251 8.86 -13.39 -3.21
N TRP A 252 9.99 -13.95 -3.56
CA TRP A 252 11.29 -13.33 -3.32
C TRP A 252 12.13 -13.28 -4.57
N VAL A 253 12.72 -12.13 -4.87
CA VAL A 253 13.67 -11.94 -5.97
C VAL A 253 14.98 -11.38 -5.42
N GLN A 254 16.10 -11.93 -5.85
CA GLN A 254 17.43 -11.40 -5.52
C GLN A 254 17.70 -10.15 -6.35
N ASN A 255 18.05 -9.07 -5.68
CA ASN A 255 18.41 -7.80 -6.31
C ASN A 255 19.86 -7.80 -6.83
N LEU A 256 20.32 -6.69 -7.40
CA LEU A 256 21.70 -6.55 -7.92
C LEU A 256 22.82 -6.75 -6.87
N ASP A 257 22.50 -6.66 -5.58
CA ASP A 257 23.44 -6.89 -4.48
C ASP A 257 23.30 -8.31 -3.89
N GLY A 258 22.49 -9.17 -4.51
CA GLY A 258 22.18 -10.51 -3.99
C GLY A 258 21.31 -10.49 -2.73
N LYS A 259 20.63 -9.38 -2.43
CA LYS A 259 19.72 -9.27 -1.30
C LYS A 259 18.30 -9.61 -1.73
N PRO A 260 17.56 -10.39 -0.93
CA PRO A 260 16.18 -10.70 -1.26
C PRO A 260 15.28 -9.48 -1.09
N ILE A 261 14.43 -9.22 -2.08
CA ILE A 261 13.29 -8.29 -2.02
C ILE A 261 12.02 -9.14 -1.93
N ALA A 262 11.14 -8.82 -1.00
CA ALA A 262 9.82 -9.46 -0.91
C ALA A 262 8.84 -8.83 -1.88
N ASN A 263 7.96 -9.65 -2.48
CA ASN A 263 6.79 -9.19 -3.23
C ASN A 263 5.52 -9.88 -2.73
N ASP A 264 4.41 -9.12 -2.72
CA ASP A 264 3.06 -9.63 -2.47
C ASP A 264 2.06 -8.99 -3.43
N GLN A 265 1.05 -9.78 -3.85
CA GLN A 265 -0.03 -9.33 -4.73
C GLN A 265 -1.33 -10.09 -4.42
N ASN A 266 -2.48 -9.39 -4.41
CA ASN A 266 -3.74 -9.85 -3.83
C ASN A 266 -4.84 -10.17 -4.85
N GLY A 267 -4.49 -10.72 -6.02
CA GLY A 267 -5.50 -11.03 -7.03
C GLY A 267 -6.22 -9.76 -7.49
N LYS A 268 -7.56 -9.83 -7.58
CA LYS A 268 -8.40 -8.69 -7.99
C LYS A 268 -9.78 -8.67 -7.32
N HIS A 269 -10.60 -7.64 -7.66
CA HIS A 269 -12.01 -7.52 -7.28
C HIS A 269 -12.26 -7.44 -5.77
N ALA A 270 -11.34 -6.85 -5.02
CA ALA A 270 -11.47 -6.69 -3.56
C ALA A 270 -11.64 -8.01 -2.79
N VAL A 271 -11.29 -9.16 -3.39
CA VAL A 271 -11.46 -10.48 -2.74
C VAL A 271 -10.49 -10.65 -1.59
N TRP A 272 -9.28 -10.16 -1.76
CA TRP A 272 -8.18 -10.32 -0.80
C TRP A 272 -7.66 -8.97 -0.29
N VAL A 273 -7.08 -9.01 0.87
CA VAL A 273 -6.30 -7.90 1.47
C VAL A 273 -5.01 -8.51 1.99
N GLY A 274 -3.88 -8.04 1.48
CA GLY A 274 -2.58 -8.46 1.98
C GLY A 274 -2.36 -7.94 3.40
N ARG A 275 -1.77 -8.76 4.25
CA ARG A 275 -1.50 -8.46 5.65
C ARG A 275 -0.09 -8.87 6.02
N LEU A 276 0.80 -7.91 6.12
CA LEU A 276 2.22 -8.10 6.42
C LEU A 276 2.55 -7.55 7.80
N THR A 277 3.31 -8.30 8.58
CA THR A 277 3.85 -7.85 9.86
C THR A 277 5.37 -7.78 9.75
N LEU A 278 5.93 -6.60 9.97
CA LEU A 278 7.37 -6.37 9.96
C LEU A 278 7.88 -6.25 11.40
N ASP A 279 8.83 -7.09 11.78
CA ASP A 279 9.50 -7.01 13.08
C ASP A 279 10.55 -5.89 13.05
N LEU A 280 10.33 -4.87 13.88
CA LEU A 280 11.22 -3.73 14.00
C LEU A 280 12.30 -4.04 15.04
N LYS A 281 13.45 -4.58 14.60
CA LYS A 281 14.59 -4.78 15.49
C LYS A 281 15.15 -3.43 15.93
N LYS A 282 15.43 -3.27 17.22
CA LYS A 282 16.20 -2.14 17.74
C LYS A 282 17.59 -2.15 17.08
N LYS A 283 17.96 -1.03 16.46
CA LYS A 283 19.35 -0.78 16.05
C LYS A 283 20.22 -0.55 17.27
#